data_34fc08f9945275d3eeae4c408fcd8e32
#
_entry.id   34fc08f9945275d3eeae4c408fcd8e32
#
_cell.length_a   1.000
_cell.length_b   1.000
_cell.length_c   1.000
_cell.angle_alpha   90.00
_cell.angle_beta   90.00
_cell.angle_gamma   90.00
#
_symmetry.space_group_name_H-M   'P 1'
#
loop_
_entity.id
_entity.type
_entity.pdbx_description
1 polymer ?
#
loop_
_entity_poly.entity_id
_entity_poly.type
_entity_poly.pdbx_seq_one_letter_code
_entity_poly.pdbx_strand_id
1 'polypeptide(L)'
;MLGSNYKDPKLKSSKWNNARVKILSFRKRMKQQHTDKLEEIIRKLKKLKARRIFVQFPEGLIPKIQQIAKDLEKSGFEVLLCMERTYGACDVKDHEAKVLNCNVILHIGHEDFGVKSDVPIVYWEYFIEADVRPILEKEFEKLKNFKNIGLITSIQFVKSIQKVKDYLEKKGKKVFVHKALQYPGQILGCNLEAAKAIEKKVDCFLCISAGKFYGLGLVLSTRKPVFCLDLEKGEIYSIEDFKKKIEKIIAWNRVQLKEAKKVGILVSWKKGQIKKNFFDLKKELEKEGKEVYVLAMDEISPQKLEGLKLDFLINCACPRIGTDDLEMYKIPLINVNNL
;
A
#
# COMPACT_ATOMS: atom_id res chain seq x y z
N MET A 1 3.68 -18.23 62.09
CA MET A 1 4.37 -17.03 61.53
C MET A 1 4.18 -17.05 60.03
N LEU A 2 3.21 -16.29 59.53
CA LEU A 2 2.91 -16.13 58.08
C LEU A 2 3.26 -14.70 57.73
N GLY A 3 4.34 -14.52 56.96
CA GLY A 3 4.81 -13.24 56.48
C GLY A 3 3.94 -12.73 55.31
N SER A 4 3.17 -11.67 55.54
CA SER A 4 2.37 -10.96 54.55
C SER A 4 3.26 -10.12 53.64
N ASN A 5 3.43 -10.52 52.41
CA ASN A 5 3.99 -9.67 51.37
C ASN A 5 2.92 -8.68 50.86
N TYR A 6 2.80 -7.56 51.57
CA TYR A 6 1.97 -6.43 51.13
C TYR A 6 2.74 -5.63 50.04
N LYS A 7 2.39 -5.84 48.79
CA LYS A 7 2.92 -5.01 47.68
C LYS A 7 2.16 -3.69 47.68
N ASP A 8 2.90 -2.60 47.86
CA ASP A 8 2.43 -1.21 47.92
C ASP A 8 1.57 -0.83 46.71
N PRO A 9 0.28 -0.45 46.87
CA PRO A 9 -0.61 -0.04 45.76
C PRO A 9 -0.15 1.23 45.03
N LYS A 10 0.68 2.07 45.66
CA LYS A 10 1.17 3.35 45.10
C LYS A 10 2.14 3.15 43.93
N LEU A 11 2.91 2.04 43.88
CA LEU A 11 3.83 1.77 42.77
C LEU A 11 3.08 1.38 41.44
N LYS A 12 1.89 0.80 41.54
CA LYS A 12 1.07 0.50 40.36
C LYS A 12 0.43 1.76 39.79
N SER A 13 0.03 2.73 40.60
CA SER A 13 -0.64 3.96 40.17
C SER A 13 0.28 4.89 39.37
N SER A 14 1.58 4.99 39.71
CA SER A 14 2.52 5.86 39.02
C SER A 14 2.85 5.37 37.59
N LYS A 15 3.02 4.05 37.38
CA LYS A 15 3.23 3.48 36.04
C LYS A 15 1.99 3.63 35.13
N TRP A 16 0.79 3.45 35.68
CA TRP A 16 -0.47 3.65 34.95
C TRP A 16 -0.71 5.13 34.62
N ASN A 17 -0.43 6.04 35.53
CA ASN A 17 -0.53 7.48 35.28
C ASN A 17 0.48 7.93 34.21
N ASN A 18 1.73 7.47 34.25
CA ASN A 18 2.75 7.78 33.25
C ASN A 18 2.39 7.22 31.85
N ALA A 19 1.83 6.00 31.77
CA ALA A 19 1.35 5.43 30.53
C ALA A 19 0.16 6.24 29.96
N ARG A 20 -0.80 6.59 30.82
CA ARG A 20 -1.96 7.40 30.43
C ARG A 20 -1.59 8.80 29.96
N VAL A 21 -0.64 9.46 30.64
CA VAL A 21 -0.10 10.76 30.23
C VAL A 21 0.62 10.67 28.88
N LYS A 22 1.44 9.62 28.67
CA LYS A 22 2.09 9.38 27.36
C LYS A 22 1.08 9.17 26.25
N ILE A 23 0.04 8.38 26.47
CA ILE A 23 -1.03 8.14 25.50
C ILE A 23 -1.78 9.44 25.19
N LEU A 24 -2.13 10.23 26.20
CA LEU A 24 -2.80 11.50 26.02
C LEU A 24 -1.95 12.53 25.28
N SER A 25 -0.66 12.62 25.61
CA SER A 25 0.29 13.50 24.92
C SER A 25 0.53 13.07 23.46
N PHE A 26 0.55 11.75 23.19
CA PHE A 26 0.64 11.21 21.84
C PHE A 26 -0.62 11.55 21.04
N ARG A 27 -1.82 11.29 21.59
CA ARG A 27 -3.09 11.66 20.94
C ARG A 27 -3.21 13.15 20.66
N LYS A 28 -2.77 14.02 21.58
CA LYS A 28 -2.77 15.46 21.41
C LYS A 28 -1.84 15.89 20.28
N ARG A 29 -0.61 15.32 20.20
CA ARG A 29 0.35 15.58 19.10
C ARG A 29 -0.20 15.11 17.75
N MET A 30 -0.80 13.92 17.69
CA MET A 30 -1.44 13.40 16.47
C MET A 30 -2.57 14.30 15.99
N LYS A 31 -3.41 14.80 16.91
CA LYS A 31 -4.48 15.73 16.57
C LYS A 31 -3.92 17.06 16.04
N GLN A 32 -2.87 17.59 16.64
CA GLN A 32 -2.23 18.83 16.20
C GLN A 32 -1.64 18.70 14.80
N GLN A 33 -0.84 17.65 14.54
CA GLN A 33 -0.26 17.41 13.21
C GLN A 33 -1.30 17.23 12.11
N HIS A 34 -2.43 16.58 12.43
CA HIS A 34 -3.54 16.46 11.51
C HIS A 34 -4.16 17.82 11.19
N THR A 35 -4.31 18.69 12.20
CA THR A 35 -4.83 20.05 12.04
C THR A 35 -3.90 20.90 11.17
N ASP A 36 -2.59 20.92 11.46
CA ASP A 36 -1.60 21.69 10.71
C ASP A 36 -1.54 21.28 9.23
N LYS A 37 -1.62 19.96 8.96
CA LYS A 37 -1.64 19.45 7.59
C LYS A 37 -2.95 19.79 6.87
N LEU A 38 -4.08 19.71 7.56
CA LEU A 38 -5.37 20.10 6.99
C LEU A 38 -5.39 21.58 6.60
N GLU A 39 -4.83 22.45 7.43
CA GLU A 39 -4.68 23.89 7.10
C GLU A 39 -3.81 24.11 5.85
N GLU A 40 -2.72 23.34 5.70
CA GLU A 40 -1.90 23.36 4.48
C GLU A 40 -2.72 22.97 3.25
N ILE A 41 -3.51 21.90 3.35
CA ILE A 41 -4.39 21.42 2.28
C ILE A 41 -5.42 22.49 1.92
N ILE A 42 -6.08 23.09 2.92
CA ILE A 42 -7.04 24.19 2.72
C ILE A 42 -6.41 25.36 1.97
N ARG A 43 -5.17 25.74 2.33
CA ARG A 43 -4.44 26.81 1.61
C ARG A 43 -4.20 26.44 0.14
N LYS A 44 -3.80 25.19 -0.14
CA LYS A 44 -3.61 24.68 -1.53
C LYS A 44 -4.92 24.71 -2.31
N LEU A 45 -6.02 24.25 -1.71
CA LEU A 45 -7.35 24.26 -2.32
C LEU A 45 -7.82 25.69 -2.63
N LYS A 46 -7.66 26.64 -1.70
CA LYS A 46 -7.98 28.05 -1.92
C LYS A 46 -7.15 28.69 -3.04
N LYS A 47 -5.85 28.35 -3.12
CA LYS A 47 -4.97 28.81 -4.22
C LYS A 47 -5.46 28.34 -5.59
N LEU A 48 -6.03 27.14 -5.67
CA LEU A 48 -6.65 26.58 -6.88
C LEU A 48 -8.08 27.11 -7.13
N LYS A 49 -8.56 28.04 -6.31
CA LYS A 49 -9.94 28.56 -6.37
C LYS A 49 -10.98 27.42 -6.31
N ALA A 50 -10.72 26.41 -5.47
CA ALA A 50 -11.63 25.30 -5.25
C ALA A 50 -12.97 25.83 -4.73
N ARG A 51 -14.07 25.29 -5.29
CA ARG A 51 -15.43 25.54 -4.83
C ARG A 51 -16.08 24.23 -4.44
N ARG A 52 -16.18 23.28 -5.38
CA ARG A 52 -16.68 21.93 -5.16
C ARG A 52 -15.55 20.95 -5.29
N ILE A 53 -15.28 20.21 -4.22
CA ILE A 53 -14.15 19.31 -4.07
C ILE A 53 -14.63 17.87 -4.16
N PHE A 54 -14.01 17.08 -5.03
CA PHE A 54 -14.18 15.63 -5.10
C PHE A 54 -13.12 14.96 -4.24
N VAL A 55 -13.51 14.32 -3.14
CA VAL A 55 -12.57 13.72 -2.18
C VAL A 55 -12.45 12.23 -2.44
N GLN A 56 -11.29 11.79 -2.94
CA GLN A 56 -10.90 10.38 -3.08
C GLN A 56 -10.04 9.95 -1.89
N PHE A 57 -10.29 8.77 -1.37
CA PHE A 57 -9.58 8.25 -0.18
C PHE A 57 -9.62 6.72 -0.13
N PRO A 58 -8.59 6.05 0.48
CA PRO A 58 -8.59 4.61 0.67
C PRO A 58 -9.58 4.20 1.77
N GLU A 59 -10.12 2.98 1.69
CA GLU A 59 -11.12 2.43 2.62
C GLU A 59 -10.71 2.55 4.11
N GLY A 60 -9.41 2.47 4.43
CA GLY A 60 -8.89 2.66 5.79
C GLY A 60 -9.18 4.03 6.40
N LEU A 61 -9.60 5.01 5.60
CA LEU A 61 -9.99 6.34 6.07
C LEU A 61 -11.49 6.53 6.28
N ILE A 62 -12.33 5.55 5.92
CA ILE A 62 -13.79 5.63 6.10
C ILE A 62 -14.19 6.12 7.52
N PRO A 63 -13.60 5.61 8.62
CA PRO A 63 -13.97 6.06 9.96
C PRO A 63 -13.68 7.55 10.26
N LYS A 64 -12.83 8.18 9.45
CA LYS A 64 -12.36 9.56 9.67
C LYS A 64 -12.86 10.54 8.62
N ILE A 65 -13.33 10.04 7.47
CA ILE A 65 -13.58 10.88 6.29
C ILE A 65 -14.71 11.89 6.52
N GLN A 66 -15.73 11.52 7.30
CA GLN A 66 -16.84 12.43 7.62
C GLN A 66 -16.37 13.65 8.42
N GLN A 67 -15.40 13.47 9.33
CA GLN A 67 -14.83 14.61 10.06
C GLN A 67 -14.01 15.50 9.14
N ILE A 68 -13.20 14.91 8.26
CA ILE A 68 -12.42 15.64 7.25
C ILE A 68 -13.37 16.46 6.35
N ALA A 69 -14.47 15.85 5.88
CA ALA A 69 -15.47 16.55 5.06
C ALA A 69 -16.05 17.76 5.79
N LYS A 70 -16.51 17.58 7.04
CA LYS A 70 -17.05 18.68 7.86
C LYS A 70 -16.05 19.83 8.05
N ASP A 71 -14.76 19.52 8.21
CA ASP A 71 -13.75 20.56 8.42
C ASP A 71 -13.43 21.32 7.11
N LEU A 72 -13.52 20.63 5.96
CA LEU A 72 -13.46 21.27 4.64
C LEU A 72 -14.69 22.15 4.38
N GLU A 73 -15.90 21.68 4.70
CA GLU A 73 -17.16 22.42 4.55
C GLU A 73 -17.16 23.69 5.41
N LYS A 74 -16.67 23.62 6.66
CA LYS A 74 -16.46 24.80 7.52
C LYS A 74 -15.50 25.82 6.92
N SER A 75 -14.62 25.39 6.03
CA SER A 75 -13.67 26.27 5.34
C SER A 75 -14.23 26.88 4.06
N GLY A 76 -15.53 26.64 3.76
CA GLY A 76 -16.31 27.23 2.69
C GLY A 76 -16.31 26.41 1.38
N PHE A 77 -15.98 25.12 1.41
CA PHE A 77 -16.04 24.25 0.24
C PHE A 77 -17.32 23.42 0.20
N GLU A 78 -17.83 23.14 -0.98
CA GLU A 78 -18.77 22.06 -1.23
C GLU A 78 -17.99 20.75 -1.34
N VAL A 79 -18.35 19.70 -0.59
CA VAL A 79 -17.58 18.45 -0.50
C VAL A 79 -18.38 17.26 -0.98
N LEU A 80 -17.87 16.53 -1.98
CA LEU A 80 -18.38 15.25 -2.42
C LEU A 80 -17.40 14.15 -2.05
N LEU A 81 -17.83 13.16 -1.29
CA LEU A 81 -17.03 11.99 -0.93
C LEU A 81 -17.18 10.92 -2.00
N CYS A 82 -16.09 10.52 -2.62
CA CYS A 82 -16.05 9.39 -3.53
C CYS A 82 -16.08 8.08 -2.71
N MET A 83 -17.18 7.36 -2.78
CA MET A 83 -17.35 6.07 -2.07
C MET A 83 -16.82 4.89 -2.86
N GLU A 84 -16.40 5.10 -4.11
CA GLU A 84 -15.70 4.09 -4.89
C GLU A 84 -14.32 3.80 -4.31
N ARG A 85 -13.87 2.56 -4.42
CA ARG A 85 -12.55 2.17 -3.94
C ARG A 85 -11.44 2.97 -4.62
N THR A 86 -10.49 3.43 -3.81
CA THR A 86 -9.30 4.14 -4.27
C THR A 86 -8.06 3.34 -3.91
N TYR A 87 -7.48 2.66 -4.90
CA TYR A 87 -6.33 1.75 -4.71
C TYR A 87 -4.97 2.47 -4.68
N GLY A 88 -4.90 3.68 -5.23
CA GLY A 88 -3.68 4.45 -5.33
C GLY A 88 -3.88 5.70 -6.20
N ALA A 89 -2.87 6.53 -6.35
CA ALA A 89 -2.89 7.65 -7.28
C ALA A 89 -2.84 7.21 -8.76
N CYS A 90 -2.78 5.90 -9.03
CA CYS A 90 -3.04 5.32 -10.34
C CYS A 90 -4.54 5.23 -10.70
N ASP A 91 -5.41 5.46 -9.72
CA ASP A 91 -6.88 5.36 -9.82
C ASP A 91 -7.52 6.74 -9.58
N VAL A 92 -7.19 7.70 -10.45
CA VAL A 92 -7.76 9.05 -10.39
C VAL A 92 -9.09 9.07 -11.11
N LYS A 93 -10.15 9.51 -10.42
CA LYS A 93 -11.53 9.58 -10.91
C LYS A 93 -11.89 11.00 -11.36
N ASP A 94 -11.09 11.53 -12.28
CA ASP A 94 -11.27 12.89 -12.78
C ASP A 94 -12.48 13.05 -13.74
N HIS A 95 -12.85 11.97 -14.43
CA HIS A 95 -14.06 11.95 -15.25
C HIS A 95 -15.29 12.14 -14.36
N GLU A 96 -15.41 11.35 -13.29
CA GLU A 96 -16.51 11.42 -12.31
C GLU A 96 -16.56 12.79 -11.62
N ALA A 97 -15.40 13.29 -11.21
CA ALA A 97 -15.30 14.62 -10.64
C ALA A 97 -15.84 15.71 -11.60
N LYS A 98 -15.49 15.60 -12.89
CA LYS A 98 -15.95 16.53 -13.93
C LYS A 98 -17.46 16.43 -14.16
N VAL A 99 -18.01 15.23 -14.26
CA VAL A 99 -19.46 14.99 -14.41
C VAL A 99 -20.25 15.59 -13.23
N LEU A 100 -19.70 15.53 -12.03
CA LEU A 100 -20.30 16.09 -10.81
C LEU A 100 -19.98 17.60 -10.63
N ASN A 101 -19.42 18.25 -11.62
CA ASN A 101 -19.03 19.67 -11.61
C ASN A 101 -18.07 20.02 -10.45
N CYS A 102 -17.21 19.09 -10.06
CA CYS A 102 -16.13 19.36 -9.14
C CYS A 102 -14.95 20.01 -9.88
N ASN A 103 -14.40 21.07 -9.31
CA ASN A 103 -13.30 21.80 -9.94
C ASN A 103 -11.92 21.47 -9.37
N VAL A 104 -11.86 20.67 -8.31
CA VAL A 104 -10.62 20.15 -7.72
C VAL A 104 -10.87 18.77 -7.14
N ILE A 105 -9.88 17.89 -7.25
CA ILE A 105 -9.84 16.60 -6.55
C ILE A 105 -8.91 16.73 -5.33
N LEU A 106 -9.38 16.34 -4.15
CA LEU A 106 -8.53 16.07 -3.00
C LEU A 106 -8.29 14.57 -2.91
N HIS A 107 -7.07 14.13 -3.21
CA HIS A 107 -6.68 12.72 -3.18
C HIS A 107 -5.90 12.43 -1.90
N ILE A 108 -6.51 11.67 -0.97
CA ILE A 108 -5.94 11.39 0.35
C ILE A 108 -5.29 10.01 0.37
N GLY A 109 -4.17 9.88 1.08
CA GLY A 109 -3.48 8.61 1.34
C GLY A 109 -2.39 8.24 0.33
N HIS A 110 -2.22 9.00 -0.74
CA HIS A 110 -1.21 8.76 -1.77
C HIS A 110 -0.49 10.05 -2.16
N GLU A 111 0.61 9.92 -2.88
CA GLU A 111 1.30 11.02 -3.55
C GLU A 111 0.99 11.02 -5.05
N ASP A 112 1.48 12.00 -5.76
CA ASP A 112 1.38 12.07 -7.21
C ASP A 112 2.22 10.97 -7.89
N PHE A 113 1.58 10.12 -8.68
CA PHE A 113 2.23 9.09 -9.51
C PHE A 113 2.47 9.56 -10.95
N GLY A 114 2.29 10.85 -11.25
CA GLY A 114 2.42 11.42 -12.59
C GLY A 114 1.25 11.06 -13.53
N VAL A 115 0.10 10.68 -12.99
CA VAL A 115 -1.10 10.39 -13.78
C VAL A 115 -1.74 11.71 -14.22
N LYS A 116 -1.93 11.88 -15.54
CA LYS A 116 -2.58 13.06 -16.11
C LYS A 116 -4.06 13.10 -15.71
N SER A 117 -4.53 14.25 -15.27
CA SER A 117 -5.91 14.51 -14.89
C SER A 117 -6.42 15.78 -15.55
N ASP A 118 -7.69 15.76 -15.97
CA ASP A 118 -8.39 16.95 -16.52
C ASP A 118 -8.85 17.90 -15.41
N VAL A 119 -8.89 17.43 -14.16
CA VAL A 119 -9.25 18.22 -12.99
C VAL A 119 -8.01 18.36 -12.09
N PRO A 120 -7.65 19.57 -11.63
CA PRO A 120 -6.53 19.76 -10.72
C PRO A 120 -6.63 18.87 -9.48
N ILE A 121 -5.49 18.28 -9.07
CA ILE A 121 -5.44 17.38 -7.92
C ILE A 121 -4.58 17.99 -6.81
N VAL A 122 -5.08 17.95 -5.59
CA VAL A 122 -4.30 18.18 -4.38
C VAL A 122 -4.09 16.85 -3.69
N TYR A 123 -2.83 16.43 -3.52
CA TYR A 123 -2.49 15.20 -2.82
C TYR A 123 -2.28 15.47 -1.33
N TRP A 124 -2.83 14.59 -0.51
CA TRP A 124 -2.62 14.56 0.94
C TRP A 124 -2.13 13.16 1.35
N GLU A 125 -0.85 13.01 1.57
CA GLU A 125 -0.15 11.72 1.78
C GLU A 125 -0.66 10.95 3.00
N TYR A 126 -1.23 11.63 3.98
CA TYR A 126 -1.81 11.08 5.21
C TYR A 126 -0.85 10.17 5.98
N PHE A 127 0.25 10.75 6.47
CA PHE A 127 1.25 10.03 7.26
C PHE A 127 0.68 9.49 8.57
N ILE A 128 1.12 8.29 8.94
CA ILE A 128 0.77 7.63 10.19
C ILE A 128 2.03 7.59 11.06
N GLU A 129 1.97 8.20 12.23
CA GLU A 129 3.03 8.04 13.21
C GLU A 129 2.85 6.73 13.98
N ALA A 130 3.91 5.94 13.99
CA ALA A 130 3.94 4.69 14.73
C ALA A 130 5.11 4.68 15.72
N ASP A 131 4.88 4.10 16.89
CA ASP A 131 5.95 3.76 17.81
C ASP A 131 6.50 2.38 17.44
N VAL A 132 7.58 2.38 16.67
CA VAL A 132 8.24 1.15 16.17
C VAL A 132 9.14 0.50 17.20
N ARG A 133 9.51 1.23 18.26
CA ARG A 133 10.54 0.81 19.21
C ARG A 133 10.17 -0.45 20.00
N PRO A 134 8.96 -0.58 20.56
CA PRO A 134 8.58 -1.79 21.28
C PRO A 134 8.62 -3.05 20.41
N ILE A 135 8.26 -2.92 19.14
CA ILE A 135 8.30 -4.04 18.19
C ILE A 135 9.76 -4.42 17.90
N LEU A 136 10.61 -3.45 17.65
CA LEU A 136 12.03 -3.69 17.40
C LEU A 136 12.75 -4.31 18.61
N GLU A 137 12.45 -3.84 19.83
CA GLU A 137 13.03 -4.40 21.06
C GLU A 137 12.62 -5.86 21.26
N LYS A 138 11.36 -6.19 21.02
CA LYS A 138 10.81 -7.54 21.17
C LYS A 138 11.32 -8.51 20.11
N GLU A 139 11.41 -8.06 18.87
CA GLU A 139 11.57 -8.94 17.70
C GLU A 139 12.98 -8.87 17.07
N PHE A 140 13.93 -8.15 17.67
CA PHE A 140 15.27 -7.92 17.11
C PHE A 140 16.03 -9.21 16.80
N GLU A 141 15.82 -10.28 17.57
CA GLU A 141 16.50 -11.57 17.36
C GLU A 141 16.28 -12.13 15.94
N LYS A 142 15.14 -11.83 15.29
CA LYS A 142 14.86 -12.25 13.91
C LYS A 142 15.78 -11.60 12.89
N LEU A 143 16.39 -10.46 13.24
CA LEU A 143 17.31 -9.70 12.39
C LEU A 143 18.77 -9.87 12.79
N LYS A 144 19.07 -10.64 13.85
CA LYS A 144 20.39 -10.76 14.46
C LYS A 144 21.49 -11.17 13.49
N ASN A 145 21.20 -12.14 12.62
CA ASN A 145 22.17 -12.72 11.70
C ASN A 145 22.47 -11.87 10.44
N PHE A 146 21.72 -10.78 10.22
CA PHE A 146 21.90 -9.90 9.07
C PHE A 146 22.72 -8.67 9.48
N LYS A 147 23.82 -8.40 8.79
CA LYS A 147 24.69 -7.25 9.05
C LYS A 147 24.21 -6.00 8.29
N ASN A 148 23.85 -6.18 7.01
CA ASN A 148 23.45 -5.12 6.12
C ASN A 148 21.93 -5.21 5.86
N ILE A 149 21.17 -4.21 6.30
CA ILE A 149 19.70 -4.23 6.23
C ILE A 149 19.21 -3.10 5.32
N GLY A 150 18.41 -3.43 4.32
CA GLY A 150 17.71 -2.46 3.48
C GLY A 150 16.36 -2.09 4.12
N LEU A 151 16.12 -0.81 4.35
CA LEU A 151 14.82 -0.35 4.84
C LEU A 151 13.97 0.17 3.70
N ILE A 152 12.74 -0.32 3.65
CA ILE A 152 11.70 0.12 2.73
C ILE A 152 10.37 0.29 3.44
N THR A 153 9.45 1.05 2.87
CA THR A 153 8.17 1.35 3.48
C THR A 153 7.13 1.83 2.47
N SER A 154 5.85 1.81 2.86
CA SER A 154 4.81 2.57 2.18
C SER A 154 4.85 4.05 2.60
N ILE A 155 4.20 4.92 1.81
CA ILE A 155 4.16 6.36 2.07
C ILE A 155 3.64 6.71 3.47
N GLN A 156 2.68 5.95 3.99
CA GLN A 156 2.07 6.18 5.30
C GLN A 156 3.09 6.18 6.44
N PHE A 157 4.16 5.36 6.32
CA PHE A 157 5.11 5.11 7.40
C PHE A 157 6.52 5.65 7.13
N VAL A 158 6.72 6.49 6.09
CA VAL A 158 8.04 7.06 5.74
C VAL A 158 8.70 7.79 6.92
N LYS A 159 7.91 8.40 7.81
CA LYS A 159 8.41 9.05 9.02
C LYS A 159 9.01 8.08 10.05
N SER A 160 8.73 6.78 9.92
CA SER A 160 9.31 5.74 10.79
C SER A 160 10.70 5.28 10.34
N ILE A 161 11.10 5.53 9.09
CA ILE A 161 12.39 5.09 8.53
C ILE A 161 13.56 5.53 9.41
N GLN A 162 13.63 6.80 9.79
CA GLN A 162 14.75 7.30 10.58
C GLN A 162 14.81 6.66 11.97
N LYS A 163 13.65 6.47 12.63
CA LYS A 163 13.56 5.84 13.95
C LYS A 163 14.05 4.38 13.91
N VAL A 164 13.65 3.63 12.86
CA VAL A 164 14.09 2.23 12.66
C VAL A 164 15.57 2.17 12.33
N LYS A 165 16.06 3.05 11.47
CA LYS A 165 17.48 3.17 11.11
C LYS A 165 18.33 3.41 12.36
N ASP A 166 18.03 4.44 13.15
CA ASP A 166 18.78 4.81 14.36
C ASP A 166 18.81 3.65 15.36
N TYR A 167 17.71 2.91 15.51
CA TYR A 167 17.66 1.75 16.38
C TYR A 167 18.58 0.63 15.91
N LEU A 168 18.51 0.27 14.63
CA LEU A 168 19.30 -0.82 14.06
C LEU A 168 20.80 -0.48 14.04
N GLU A 169 21.18 0.77 13.75
CA GLU A 169 22.57 1.23 13.78
C GLU A 169 23.14 1.20 15.21
N LYS A 170 22.36 1.57 16.22
CA LYS A 170 22.74 1.40 17.64
C LYS A 170 22.94 -0.07 18.03
N LYS A 171 22.31 -1.00 17.32
CA LYS A 171 22.51 -2.45 17.48
C LYS A 171 23.65 -3.01 16.59
N GLY A 172 24.47 -2.15 15.99
CA GLY A 172 25.64 -2.53 15.19
C GLY A 172 25.30 -2.99 13.76
N LYS A 173 24.09 -2.70 13.28
CA LYS A 173 23.70 -3.01 11.89
C LYS A 173 24.11 -1.87 10.94
N LYS A 174 24.43 -2.20 9.68
CA LYS A 174 24.59 -1.21 8.61
C LYS A 174 23.28 -1.11 7.85
N VAL A 175 22.72 0.11 7.82
CA VAL A 175 21.38 0.33 7.27
C VAL A 175 21.44 1.12 5.96
N PHE A 176 20.75 0.59 4.94
CA PHE A 176 20.68 1.18 3.61
C PHE A 176 19.26 1.64 3.30
N VAL A 177 19.15 2.86 2.81
CA VAL A 177 17.89 3.47 2.37
C VAL A 177 18.17 4.20 1.08
N HIS A 178 17.32 4.03 0.07
CA HIS A 178 17.43 4.75 -1.20
C HIS A 178 16.15 5.53 -1.47
N LYS A 179 16.28 6.72 -2.08
CA LYS A 179 15.15 7.55 -2.51
C LYS A 179 14.97 7.38 -4.02
N ALA A 180 13.92 6.66 -4.43
CA ALA A 180 13.51 6.49 -5.82
C ALA A 180 12.17 7.18 -6.13
N LEU A 181 11.34 7.38 -5.12
CA LEU A 181 10.09 8.14 -5.15
C LEU A 181 10.24 9.43 -4.32
N GLN A 182 9.13 10.00 -3.87
CA GLN A 182 9.11 11.24 -3.11
C GLN A 182 9.92 11.15 -1.79
N TYR A 183 9.88 10.00 -1.12
CA TYR A 183 10.49 9.82 0.20
C TYR A 183 11.54 8.71 0.21
N PRO A 184 12.59 8.80 1.08
CA PRO A 184 13.56 7.74 1.26
C PRO A 184 12.90 6.42 1.68
N GLY A 185 13.31 5.31 1.08
CA GLY A 185 12.79 3.97 1.37
C GLY A 185 11.38 3.68 0.89
N GLN A 186 10.72 4.67 0.29
CA GLN A 186 9.36 4.49 -0.19
C GLN A 186 9.30 3.58 -1.41
N ILE A 187 8.33 2.64 -1.38
CA ILE A 187 7.97 1.78 -2.51
C ILE A 187 6.47 1.79 -2.75
N LEU A 188 6.07 1.39 -3.95
CA LEU A 188 4.69 1.05 -4.31
C LEU A 188 4.61 -0.46 -4.61
N GLY A 189 3.42 -1.02 -4.63
CA GLY A 189 3.24 -2.41 -5.05
C GLY A 189 3.70 -2.69 -6.50
N CYS A 190 3.75 -1.65 -7.35
CA CYS A 190 4.19 -1.70 -8.74
C CYS A 190 5.52 -0.99 -9.01
N ASN A 191 6.10 -0.29 -8.04
CA ASN A 191 7.39 0.39 -8.17
C ASN A 191 8.29 0.07 -6.96
N LEU A 192 9.33 -0.70 -7.21
CA LEU A 192 10.28 -1.22 -6.22
C LEU A 192 11.70 -0.69 -6.42
N GLU A 193 11.87 0.39 -7.18
CA GLU A 193 13.19 0.93 -7.55
C GLU A 193 14.04 1.30 -6.34
N ALA A 194 13.42 1.79 -5.24
CA ALA A 194 14.15 2.09 -4.01
C ALA A 194 14.83 0.84 -3.40
N ALA A 195 14.20 -0.33 -3.53
CA ALA A 195 14.77 -1.58 -3.06
C ALA A 195 15.82 -2.13 -4.03
N LYS A 196 15.53 -2.14 -5.34
CA LYS A 196 16.46 -2.61 -6.40
C LYS A 196 17.79 -1.88 -6.37
N ALA A 197 17.78 -0.56 -6.15
CA ALA A 197 18.98 0.27 -6.11
C ALA A 197 19.98 -0.14 -5.00
N ILE A 198 19.50 -0.79 -3.94
CA ILE A 198 20.32 -1.21 -2.79
C ILE A 198 20.46 -2.71 -2.65
N GLU A 199 19.80 -3.53 -3.47
CA GLU A 199 19.71 -4.99 -3.32
C GLU A 199 21.09 -5.66 -3.21
N LYS A 200 22.08 -5.21 -4.01
CA LYS A 200 23.44 -5.77 -3.99
C LYS A 200 24.22 -5.43 -2.71
N LYS A 201 23.76 -4.44 -1.94
CA LYS A 201 24.44 -3.93 -0.74
C LYS A 201 23.89 -4.50 0.57
N VAL A 202 22.79 -5.25 0.50
CA VAL A 202 22.05 -5.71 1.69
C VAL A 202 22.02 -7.23 1.80
N ASP A 203 21.89 -7.73 3.01
CA ASP A 203 21.72 -9.15 3.31
C ASP A 203 20.23 -9.52 3.37
N CYS A 204 19.39 -8.59 3.83
CA CYS A 204 17.94 -8.72 3.86
C CYS A 204 17.26 -7.35 3.72
N PHE A 205 15.96 -7.36 3.49
CA PHE A 205 15.10 -6.18 3.58
C PHE A 205 14.20 -6.24 4.80
N LEU A 206 13.98 -5.08 5.44
CA LEU A 206 12.95 -4.86 6.43
C LEU A 206 11.93 -3.86 5.87
N CYS A 207 10.72 -4.35 5.58
CA CYS A 207 9.60 -3.57 5.09
C CYS A 207 8.74 -3.09 6.25
N ILE A 208 8.67 -1.77 6.47
CA ILE A 208 7.81 -1.16 7.48
C ILE A 208 6.43 -0.94 6.85
N SER A 209 5.40 -1.63 7.35
CA SER A 209 4.05 -1.56 6.76
C SER A 209 2.97 -1.95 7.77
N ALA A 210 1.72 -1.77 7.40
CA ALA A 210 0.58 -2.44 7.97
C ALA A 210 0.21 -3.60 7.03
N GLY A 211 0.31 -4.84 7.51
CA GLY A 211 0.13 -6.03 6.70
C GLY A 211 1.27 -6.35 5.72
N LYS A 212 1.07 -7.39 4.92
CA LYS A 212 2.11 -8.02 4.08
C LYS A 212 2.25 -7.47 2.66
N PHE A 213 1.33 -6.61 2.20
CA PHE A 213 1.20 -6.22 0.79
C PHE A 213 2.51 -5.71 0.15
N TYR A 214 3.15 -4.70 0.74
CA TYR A 214 4.38 -4.13 0.20
C TYR A 214 5.56 -5.12 0.25
N GLY A 215 5.66 -5.86 1.35
CA GLY A 215 6.65 -6.91 1.49
C GLY A 215 6.48 -8.04 0.48
N LEU A 216 5.23 -8.43 0.17
CA LEU A 216 4.94 -9.48 -0.81
C LEU A 216 5.36 -9.06 -2.23
N GLY A 217 5.06 -7.82 -2.64
CA GLY A 217 5.56 -7.29 -3.91
C GLY A 217 7.08 -7.34 -4.00
N LEU A 218 7.78 -6.99 -2.92
CA LEU A 218 9.23 -7.02 -2.87
C LEU A 218 9.79 -8.44 -2.92
N VAL A 219 9.28 -9.38 -2.11
CA VAL A 219 9.85 -10.74 -2.00
C VAL A 219 9.77 -11.51 -3.32
N LEU A 220 8.78 -11.22 -4.15
CA LEU A 220 8.64 -11.80 -5.49
C LEU A 220 9.63 -11.21 -6.51
N SER A 221 10.23 -10.05 -6.22
CA SER A 221 11.14 -9.34 -7.13
C SER A 221 12.59 -9.33 -6.69
N THR A 222 12.92 -9.90 -5.52
CA THR A 222 14.28 -9.98 -4.98
C THR A 222 14.67 -11.41 -4.63
N ARG A 223 15.99 -11.67 -4.61
CA ARG A 223 16.56 -12.92 -4.07
C ARG A 223 16.93 -12.81 -2.58
N LYS A 224 16.79 -11.63 -1.99
CA LYS A 224 17.14 -11.39 -0.59
C LYS A 224 15.96 -11.73 0.31
N PRO A 225 16.20 -12.26 1.53
CA PRO A 225 15.16 -12.44 2.53
C PRO A 225 14.43 -11.13 2.81
N VAL A 226 13.10 -11.18 2.95
CA VAL A 226 12.27 -10.04 3.25
C VAL A 226 11.51 -10.27 4.55
N PHE A 227 11.65 -9.33 5.46
CA PHE A 227 10.93 -9.27 6.72
C PHE A 227 9.93 -8.11 6.69
N CYS A 228 8.74 -8.33 7.21
CA CYS A 228 7.76 -7.28 7.45
C CYS A 228 7.79 -6.87 8.93
N LEU A 229 8.04 -5.58 9.20
CA LEU A 229 7.73 -4.96 10.48
C LEU A 229 6.28 -4.49 10.38
N ASP A 230 5.37 -5.31 10.92
CA ASP A 230 3.93 -5.10 10.82
C ASP A 230 3.43 -4.28 12.01
N LEU A 231 2.99 -3.07 11.73
CA LEU A 231 2.56 -2.11 12.75
C LEU A 231 1.16 -2.41 13.31
N GLU A 232 0.35 -3.18 12.59
CA GLU A 232 -0.97 -3.61 13.07
C GLU A 232 -0.84 -4.80 14.01
N LYS A 233 -0.02 -5.79 13.63
CA LYS A 233 0.20 -6.99 14.44
C LYS A 233 1.19 -6.77 15.59
N GLY A 234 2.05 -5.75 15.49
CA GLY A 234 3.10 -5.50 16.48
C GLY A 234 4.20 -6.55 16.47
N GLU A 235 4.58 -7.06 15.31
CA GLU A 235 5.59 -8.12 15.15
C GLU A 235 6.48 -7.93 13.92
N ILE A 236 7.62 -8.64 13.88
CA ILE A 236 8.44 -8.81 12.68
C ILE A 236 8.32 -10.27 12.25
N TYR A 237 8.02 -10.52 10.97
CA TYR A 237 7.94 -11.87 10.41
C TYR A 237 8.54 -11.94 9.01
N SER A 238 9.08 -13.11 8.67
CA SER A 238 9.52 -13.43 7.30
C SER A 238 8.32 -13.74 6.41
N ILE A 239 8.40 -13.37 5.14
CA ILE A 239 7.38 -13.67 4.13
C ILE A 239 7.84 -14.67 3.08
N GLU A 240 8.94 -15.38 3.34
CA GLU A 240 9.48 -16.38 2.40
C GLU A 240 8.52 -17.54 2.10
N ASP A 241 7.69 -17.94 3.07
CA ASP A 241 6.71 -19.00 2.85
C ASP A 241 5.59 -18.55 1.89
N PHE A 242 5.20 -17.28 1.97
CA PHE A 242 4.28 -16.70 0.99
C PHE A 242 4.91 -16.65 -0.41
N LYS A 243 6.21 -16.28 -0.52
CA LYS A 243 6.95 -16.33 -1.78
C LYS A 243 6.86 -17.71 -2.41
N LYS A 244 7.28 -18.73 -1.67
CA LYS A 244 7.26 -20.13 -2.15
C LYS A 244 5.86 -20.57 -2.61
N LYS A 245 4.80 -20.17 -1.87
CA LYS A 245 3.42 -20.47 -2.24
C LYS A 245 3.05 -19.81 -3.58
N ILE A 246 3.30 -18.50 -3.72
CA ILE A 246 2.96 -17.77 -4.95
C ILE A 246 3.80 -18.25 -6.13
N GLU A 247 5.09 -18.50 -5.97
CA GLU A 247 5.95 -19.06 -7.03
C GLU A 247 5.45 -20.42 -7.54
N LYS A 248 4.99 -21.30 -6.63
CA LYS A 248 4.36 -22.59 -7.02
C LYS A 248 3.08 -22.37 -7.83
N ILE A 249 2.21 -21.44 -7.42
CA ILE A 249 0.98 -21.13 -8.14
C ILE A 249 1.31 -20.54 -9.52
N ILE A 250 2.26 -19.62 -9.62
CA ILE A 250 2.69 -19.04 -10.91
C ILE A 250 3.23 -20.15 -11.83
N ALA A 251 4.10 -21.03 -11.32
CA ALA A 251 4.64 -22.14 -12.10
C ALA A 251 3.55 -23.09 -12.60
N TRP A 252 2.58 -23.44 -11.75
CA TRP A 252 1.43 -24.24 -12.12
C TRP A 252 0.54 -23.54 -13.15
N ASN A 253 0.25 -22.27 -12.96
CA ASN A 253 -0.58 -21.50 -13.88
C ASN A 253 0.06 -21.34 -15.26
N ARG A 254 1.40 -21.29 -15.37
CA ARG A 254 2.10 -21.34 -16.67
C ARG A 254 1.83 -22.64 -17.43
N VAL A 255 1.78 -23.77 -16.72
CA VAL A 255 1.43 -25.07 -17.35
C VAL A 255 -0.03 -25.06 -17.80
N GLN A 256 -0.93 -24.61 -16.94
CA GLN A 256 -2.37 -24.55 -17.28
C GLN A 256 -2.66 -23.61 -18.47
N LEU A 257 -1.93 -22.48 -18.61
CA LEU A 257 -2.08 -21.59 -19.76
C LEU A 257 -1.80 -22.29 -21.09
N LYS A 258 -0.84 -23.22 -21.14
CA LYS A 258 -0.53 -23.98 -22.37
C LYS A 258 -1.73 -24.81 -22.82
N GLU A 259 -2.44 -25.43 -21.89
CA GLU A 259 -3.59 -26.30 -22.13
C GLU A 259 -4.91 -25.52 -22.34
N ALA A 260 -4.95 -24.25 -21.91
CA ALA A 260 -6.13 -23.42 -21.98
C ALA A 260 -6.53 -23.14 -23.44
N LYS A 261 -7.82 -23.33 -23.75
CA LYS A 261 -8.39 -23.05 -25.07
C LYS A 261 -9.04 -21.66 -25.12
N LYS A 262 -9.72 -21.24 -24.04
CA LYS A 262 -10.41 -19.96 -23.93
C LYS A 262 -9.75 -19.09 -22.87
N VAL A 263 -9.15 -17.97 -23.31
CA VAL A 263 -8.36 -17.11 -22.44
C VAL A 263 -9.00 -15.71 -22.36
N GLY A 264 -9.17 -15.22 -21.13
CA GLY A 264 -9.58 -13.83 -20.86
C GLY A 264 -8.37 -12.96 -20.52
N ILE A 265 -8.18 -11.88 -21.26
CA ILE A 265 -7.18 -10.84 -20.92
C ILE A 265 -7.89 -9.74 -20.14
N LEU A 266 -7.56 -9.61 -18.86
CA LEU A 266 -8.13 -8.60 -17.96
C LEU A 266 -7.42 -7.26 -18.15
N VAL A 267 -8.14 -6.21 -18.48
CA VAL A 267 -7.63 -4.86 -18.61
C VAL A 267 -8.46 -3.88 -17.78
N SER A 268 -7.82 -2.85 -17.24
CA SER A 268 -8.52 -1.78 -16.55
C SER A 268 -8.30 -0.46 -17.27
N TRP A 269 -9.34 0.38 -17.35
CA TRP A 269 -9.21 1.74 -17.88
C TRP A 269 -8.77 2.77 -16.83
N LYS A 270 -8.43 2.35 -15.62
CA LYS A 270 -7.78 3.23 -14.63
C LYS A 270 -6.49 3.80 -15.21
N LYS A 271 -6.39 5.14 -15.28
CA LYS A 271 -5.36 5.85 -16.05
C LYS A 271 -3.91 5.39 -15.74
N GLY A 272 -3.61 5.10 -14.50
CA GLY A 272 -2.28 4.60 -14.08
C GLY A 272 -2.08 3.08 -14.19
N GLN A 273 -3.09 2.33 -14.69
CA GLN A 273 -3.02 0.87 -14.82
C GLN A 273 -3.12 0.38 -16.27
N ILE A 274 -3.37 1.28 -17.23
CA ILE A 274 -3.52 0.92 -18.63
C ILE A 274 -2.21 0.39 -19.20
N LYS A 275 -2.19 -0.86 -19.66
CA LYS A 275 -1.14 -1.46 -20.46
C LYS A 275 -1.52 -1.38 -21.94
N LYS A 276 -0.66 -0.81 -22.79
CA LYS A 276 -1.03 -0.51 -24.19
C LYS A 276 -0.97 -1.69 -25.15
N ASN A 277 -0.24 -2.76 -24.82
CA ASN A 277 0.05 -3.87 -25.73
C ASN A 277 -0.76 -5.16 -25.48
N PHE A 278 -1.93 -5.05 -24.85
CA PHE A 278 -2.79 -6.22 -24.61
C PHE A 278 -3.40 -6.81 -25.88
N PHE A 279 -3.58 -6.02 -26.94
CA PHE A 279 -4.01 -6.54 -28.25
C PHE A 279 -2.91 -7.29 -28.99
N ASP A 280 -1.63 -6.96 -28.78
CA ASP A 280 -0.53 -7.74 -29.32
C ASP A 280 -0.45 -9.11 -28.64
N LEU A 281 -0.59 -9.15 -27.32
CA LEU A 281 -0.72 -10.38 -26.57
C LEU A 281 -1.91 -11.23 -27.06
N LYS A 282 -3.06 -10.62 -27.33
CA LYS A 282 -4.21 -11.32 -27.91
C LYS A 282 -3.81 -12.02 -29.22
N LYS A 283 -3.19 -11.29 -30.17
CA LYS A 283 -2.77 -11.86 -31.45
C LYS A 283 -1.76 -12.99 -31.33
N GLU A 284 -0.84 -12.91 -30.34
CA GLU A 284 0.12 -13.98 -30.05
C GLU A 284 -0.58 -15.26 -29.60
N LEU A 285 -1.49 -15.16 -28.65
CA LEU A 285 -2.27 -16.30 -28.14
C LEU A 285 -3.23 -16.89 -29.19
N GLU A 286 -3.81 -16.06 -30.08
CA GLU A 286 -4.64 -16.52 -31.20
C GLU A 286 -3.83 -17.29 -32.23
N LYS A 287 -2.56 -16.91 -32.50
CA LYS A 287 -1.64 -17.70 -33.34
C LYS A 287 -1.31 -19.06 -32.75
N GLU A 288 -1.37 -19.21 -31.40
CA GLU A 288 -1.26 -20.48 -30.71
C GLU A 288 -2.55 -21.32 -30.76
N GLY A 289 -3.59 -20.86 -31.45
CA GLY A 289 -4.87 -21.55 -31.60
C GLY A 289 -5.85 -21.35 -30.45
N LYS A 290 -5.63 -20.34 -29.60
CA LYS A 290 -6.52 -20.03 -28.47
C LYS A 290 -7.64 -19.07 -28.89
N GLU A 291 -8.80 -19.24 -28.28
CA GLU A 291 -9.92 -18.28 -28.37
C GLU A 291 -9.72 -17.20 -27.28
N VAL A 292 -9.53 -15.93 -27.69
CA VAL A 292 -9.08 -14.90 -26.75
C VAL A 292 -10.04 -13.72 -26.66
N TYR A 293 -10.44 -13.40 -25.43
CA TYR A 293 -11.31 -12.25 -25.13
C TYR A 293 -10.56 -11.19 -24.33
N VAL A 294 -10.67 -9.94 -24.73
CA VAL A 294 -10.19 -8.79 -23.94
C VAL A 294 -11.35 -8.27 -23.09
N LEU A 295 -11.22 -8.35 -21.79
CA LEU A 295 -12.24 -8.01 -20.81
C LEU A 295 -11.86 -6.71 -20.11
N ALA A 296 -12.52 -5.62 -20.49
CA ALA A 296 -12.25 -4.29 -19.95
C ALA A 296 -13.23 -3.92 -18.83
N MET A 297 -12.70 -3.42 -17.71
CA MET A 297 -13.51 -2.98 -16.59
C MET A 297 -12.76 -1.97 -15.70
N ASP A 298 -13.46 -1.18 -14.92
CA ASP A 298 -12.84 -0.29 -13.93
C ASP A 298 -12.25 -1.11 -12.79
N GLU A 299 -13.08 -1.74 -11.99
CA GLU A 299 -12.65 -2.65 -10.93
C GLU A 299 -12.69 -4.09 -11.43
N ILE A 300 -11.53 -4.75 -11.44
CA ILE A 300 -11.42 -6.17 -11.78
C ILE A 300 -11.76 -6.98 -10.53
N SER A 301 -12.83 -7.76 -10.63
CA SER A 301 -13.28 -8.63 -9.55
C SER A 301 -13.81 -9.96 -10.09
N PRO A 302 -13.72 -11.07 -9.30
CA PRO A 302 -14.22 -12.37 -9.69
C PRO A 302 -15.71 -12.38 -10.06
N GLN A 303 -16.53 -11.59 -9.35
CA GLN A 303 -17.97 -11.50 -9.55
C GLN A 303 -18.35 -11.00 -10.94
N LYS A 304 -17.56 -10.11 -11.53
CA LYS A 304 -17.80 -9.60 -12.92
C LYS A 304 -17.45 -10.61 -13.99
N LEU A 305 -16.79 -11.70 -13.64
CA LEU A 305 -16.39 -12.77 -14.55
C LEU A 305 -17.31 -14.00 -14.45
N GLU A 306 -18.27 -13.99 -13.53
CA GLU A 306 -19.22 -15.06 -13.36
C GLU A 306 -20.07 -15.26 -14.62
N GLY A 307 -20.25 -16.50 -15.02
CA GLY A 307 -20.97 -16.88 -16.24
C GLY A 307 -20.14 -16.90 -17.53
N LEU A 308 -18.93 -16.33 -17.52
CA LEU A 308 -18.00 -16.48 -18.65
C LEU A 308 -17.38 -17.87 -18.66
N LYS A 309 -17.41 -18.52 -19.85
CA LYS A 309 -16.80 -19.85 -20.04
C LYS A 309 -15.35 -19.67 -20.48
N LEU A 310 -14.45 -19.40 -19.52
CA LEU A 310 -13.03 -19.21 -19.73
C LEU A 310 -12.24 -20.27 -18.98
N ASP A 311 -11.15 -20.73 -19.57
CA ASP A 311 -10.25 -21.71 -18.99
C ASP A 311 -9.13 -21.02 -18.20
N PHE A 312 -8.76 -19.78 -18.60
CA PHE A 312 -7.63 -19.06 -18.04
C PHE A 312 -7.78 -17.54 -18.12
N LEU A 313 -7.12 -16.82 -17.19
CA LEU A 313 -7.08 -15.37 -17.12
C LEU A 313 -5.64 -14.85 -17.17
N ILE A 314 -5.40 -13.80 -17.99
CA ILE A 314 -4.14 -13.06 -17.99
C ILE A 314 -4.42 -11.64 -17.52
N ASN A 315 -3.82 -11.25 -16.42
CA ASN A 315 -4.00 -9.91 -15.86
C ASN A 315 -3.01 -8.91 -16.48
N CYS A 316 -3.53 -7.93 -17.20
CA CYS A 316 -2.81 -6.80 -17.78
C CYS A 316 -3.07 -5.47 -17.04
N ALA A 317 -3.60 -5.51 -15.82
CA ALA A 317 -3.87 -4.35 -14.98
C ALA A 317 -2.93 -4.31 -13.75
N CYS A 318 -3.47 -4.02 -12.57
CA CYS A 318 -2.70 -3.97 -11.33
C CYS A 318 -2.08 -5.35 -11.00
N PRO A 319 -0.76 -5.47 -10.78
CA PRO A 319 -0.12 -6.75 -10.47
C PRO A 319 -0.63 -7.38 -9.16
N ARG A 320 -1.28 -6.62 -8.30
CA ARG A 320 -1.88 -7.10 -7.05
C ARG A 320 -2.94 -8.18 -7.28
N ILE A 321 -3.67 -8.12 -8.39
CA ILE A 321 -4.70 -9.09 -8.77
C ILE A 321 -4.10 -10.50 -8.90
N GLY A 322 -2.93 -10.62 -9.50
CA GLY A 322 -2.24 -11.90 -9.66
C GLY A 322 -1.25 -12.23 -8.52
N THR A 323 -1.36 -11.57 -7.37
CA THR A 323 -0.56 -11.85 -6.16
C THR A 323 -1.44 -11.91 -4.92
N ASP A 324 -1.96 -10.78 -4.47
CA ASP A 324 -2.74 -10.69 -3.22
C ASP A 324 -4.14 -11.26 -3.35
N ASP A 325 -4.79 -11.02 -4.50
CA ASP A 325 -6.18 -11.39 -4.75
C ASP A 325 -6.30 -12.73 -5.50
N LEU A 326 -5.17 -13.38 -5.81
CA LEU A 326 -5.09 -14.59 -6.64
C LEU A 326 -6.02 -15.71 -6.16
N GLU A 327 -6.12 -15.91 -4.85
CA GLU A 327 -6.96 -16.95 -4.23
C GLU A 327 -8.47 -16.68 -4.34
N MET A 328 -8.87 -15.45 -4.70
CA MET A 328 -10.27 -15.10 -4.90
C MET A 328 -10.83 -15.60 -6.23
N TYR A 329 -9.95 -15.92 -7.20
CA TYR A 329 -10.33 -16.33 -8.55
C TYR A 329 -10.44 -17.85 -8.64
N LYS A 330 -11.60 -18.33 -9.11
CA LYS A 330 -11.82 -19.76 -9.41
C LYS A 330 -11.13 -20.17 -10.72
N ILE A 331 -11.04 -19.24 -11.68
CA ILE A 331 -10.35 -19.44 -12.95
C ILE A 331 -8.86 -19.15 -12.71
N PRO A 332 -7.94 -20.05 -13.13
CA PRO A 332 -6.51 -19.82 -13.01
C PRO A 332 -6.09 -18.48 -13.63
N LEU A 333 -5.23 -17.73 -12.92
CA LEU A 333 -4.86 -16.37 -13.30
C LEU A 333 -3.36 -16.15 -13.18
N ILE A 334 -2.78 -15.44 -14.14
CA ILE A 334 -1.38 -15.02 -14.11
C ILE A 334 -1.25 -13.53 -14.47
N ASN A 335 -0.30 -12.84 -13.85
CA ASN A 335 0.06 -11.49 -14.29
C ASN A 335 0.87 -11.56 -15.58
N VAL A 336 0.64 -10.67 -16.53
CA VAL A 336 1.35 -10.60 -17.82
C VAL A 336 2.88 -10.56 -17.66
N ASN A 337 3.39 -9.96 -16.59
CA ASN A 337 4.83 -9.92 -16.31
C ASN A 337 5.40 -11.27 -15.81
N ASN A 338 4.57 -12.27 -15.60
CA ASN A 338 4.93 -13.61 -15.15
C ASN A 338 4.72 -14.68 -16.22
N LEU A 339 4.39 -14.29 -17.46
CA LEU A 339 4.30 -15.17 -18.63
C LEU A 339 5.66 -15.79 -18.99
#